data_5b3859e867f789b375b16b995b728f12
#
_entry.id   5b3859e867f789b375b16b995b728f12
#
_cell.length_a   1.000
_cell.length_b   1.000
_cell.length_c   1.000
_cell.angle_alpha   90.00
_cell.angle_beta   90.00
_cell.angle_gamma   90.00
#
_symmetry.space_group_name_H-M   'P 1'
#
loop_
_entity.id
_entity.type
_entity.pdbx_description
1 polymer ?
#
loop_
_entity_poly.entity_id
_entity_poly.type
_entity_poly.pdbx_seq_one_letter_code
_entity_poly.pdbx_strand_id
1 'polypeptide(L)'
;IPRTTAPGATVDLTVNMQAPTSNGKYRGYWILSNAAGKLFGIGTDASKPIWVEVNVSGASPSASGYNFVANACSARWKSGAGILPCPGTDGYLKGYAIPWNSNQMEDGNMGPAPSLLVAPELKYNGYIQGIYPLFTVLPGDHFRGSMGCAYGSNCYVTFRLDYMTANGTI
;
A
#
# COMPACT_ATOMS: atom_id res chain seq x y z
N ILE A 1 28.36 -9.37 1.69
CA ILE A 1 27.51 -10.27 2.51
C ILE A 1 27.46 -9.69 3.90
N PRO A 2 26.29 -9.54 4.51
CA PRO A 2 26.11 -8.79 5.76
C PRO A 2 26.62 -9.53 7.01
N ARG A 3 26.88 -10.82 6.92
CA ARG A 3 27.39 -11.64 8.03
C ARG A 3 28.30 -12.77 7.54
N THR A 4 29.17 -13.27 8.42
CA THR A 4 29.96 -14.46 8.13
C THR A 4 29.05 -15.67 7.96
N THR A 5 29.24 -16.39 6.87
CA THR A 5 28.47 -17.60 6.53
C THR A 5 29.45 -18.75 6.40
N ALA A 6 29.24 -19.82 7.16
CA ALA A 6 30.10 -20.99 7.10
C ALA A 6 29.96 -21.76 5.78
N PRO A 7 30.98 -22.51 5.32
CA PRO A 7 30.84 -23.37 4.16
C PRO A 7 29.67 -24.35 4.30
N GLY A 8 28.84 -24.42 3.27
CA GLY A 8 27.62 -25.23 3.24
C GLY A 8 26.39 -24.61 3.93
N ALA A 9 26.53 -23.48 4.60
CA ALA A 9 25.39 -22.76 5.17
C ALA A 9 24.74 -21.82 4.14
N THR A 10 23.44 -21.57 4.34
CA THR A 10 22.64 -20.67 3.51
C THR A 10 22.51 -19.30 4.16
N VAL A 11 22.51 -18.26 3.35
CA VAL A 11 22.19 -16.88 3.75
C VAL A 11 21.25 -16.25 2.74
N ASP A 12 20.20 -15.61 3.25
CA ASP A 12 19.29 -14.85 2.43
C ASP A 12 19.83 -13.42 2.25
N LEU A 13 19.81 -12.96 0.99
CA LEU A 13 20.21 -11.61 0.63
C LEU A 13 19.01 -10.89 0.03
N THR A 14 18.67 -9.73 0.57
CA THR A 14 17.59 -8.90 0.08
C THR A 14 18.14 -7.66 -0.59
N VAL A 15 17.67 -7.38 -1.79
CA VAL A 15 18.00 -6.17 -2.55
C VAL A 15 16.72 -5.45 -2.92
N ASN A 16 16.58 -4.20 -2.47
CA ASN A 16 15.49 -3.36 -2.90
C ASN A 16 15.76 -2.87 -4.33
N MET A 17 14.84 -3.12 -5.22
CA MET A 17 14.92 -2.71 -6.62
C MET A 17 13.72 -1.85 -6.98
N GLN A 18 13.96 -0.88 -7.85
CA GLN A 18 12.91 -0.07 -8.46
C GLN A 18 12.82 -0.47 -9.94
N ALA A 19 11.64 -0.87 -10.37
CA ALA A 19 11.41 -1.18 -11.77
C ALA A 19 11.49 0.11 -12.61
N PRO A 20 12.05 0.04 -13.82
CA PRO A 20 11.97 1.13 -14.79
C PRO A 20 10.53 1.50 -15.13
N THR A 21 10.30 2.75 -15.49
CA THR A 21 8.97 3.28 -15.82
C THR A 21 8.50 2.95 -17.23
N SER A 22 9.40 2.52 -18.10
CA SER A 22 9.09 2.17 -19.49
C SER A 22 8.87 0.66 -19.66
N ASN A 23 7.97 0.28 -20.54
CA ASN A 23 7.79 -1.13 -20.91
C ASN A 23 9.07 -1.71 -21.50
N GLY A 24 9.39 -2.94 -21.12
CA GLY A 24 10.56 -3.61 -21.66
C GLY A 24 11.05 -4.75 -20.79
N LYS A 25 12.02 -5.45 -21.31
CA LYS A 25 12.76 -6.45 -20.55
C LYS A 25 14.03 -5.81 -20.02
N TYR A 26 14.22 -5.88 -18.72
CA TYR A 26 15.37 -5.32 -18.04
C TYR A 26 16.09 -6.43 -17.30
N ARG A 27 17.41 -6.44 -17.42
CA ARG A 27 18.24 -7.42 -16.74
C ARG A 27 19.23 -6.72 -15.83
N GLY A 28 19.14 -7.01 -14.54
CA GLY A 28 20.11 -6.58 -13.55
C GLY A 28 21.15 -7.67 -13.30
N TYR A 29 22.39 -7.28 -13.06
CA TYR A 29 23.50 -8.16 -12.76
C TYR A 29 24.08 -7.79 -11.40
N TRP A 30 24.30 -8.79 -10.58
CA TRP A 30 24.89 -8.63 -9.26
C TRP A 30 26.08 -9.54 -9.10
N ILE A 31 27.11 -9.03 -8.48
CA ILE A 31 28.25 -9.80 -8.04
C ILE A 31 28.41 -9.61 -6.54
N LEU A 32 28.79 -10.65 -5.82
CA LEU A 32 28.97 -10.60 -4.39
C LEU A 32 30.37 -10.07 -4.05
N SER A 33 30.48 -9.40 -2.91
CA SER A 33 31.77 -8.98 -2.36
C SER A 33 31.90 -9.49 -0.94
N ASN A 34 33.06 -10.03 -0.59
CA ASN A 34 33.37 -10.37 0.79
C ASN A 34 33.88 -9.15 1.58
N ALA A 35 34.16 -9.34 2.87
CA ALA A 35 34.64 -8.27 3.75
C ALA A 35 36.00 -7.68 3.35
N ALA A 36 36.81 -8.44 2.58
CA ALA A 36 38.09 -7.97 2.04
C ALA A 36 37.93 -7.28 0.67
N GLY A 37 36.71 -7.04 0.20
CA GLY A 37 36.44 -6.41 -1.09
C GLY A 37 36.62 -7.35 -2.30
N LYS A 38 36.93 -8.62 -2.09
CA LYS A 38 37.07 -9.58 -3.18
C LYS A 38 35.68 -9.91 -3.76
N LEU A 39 35.56 -9.72 -5.08
CA LEU A 39 34.35 -10.05 -5.81
C LEU A 39 34.28 -11.56 -6.11
N PHE A 40 33.09 -12.10 -6.02
CA PHE A 40 32.79 -13.49 -6.39
C PHE A 40 31.33 -13.62 -6.84
N GLY A 41 31.07 -14.62 -7.67
CA GLY A 41 29.76 -14.86 -8.23
C GLY A 41 29.42 -16.33 -8.23
N ILE A 42 28.72 -16.78 -9.26
CA ILE A 42 28.32 -18.19 -9.47
C ILE A 42 29.16 -18.85 -10.56
N GLY A 43 28.98 -20.14 -10.71
CA GLY A 43 29.74 -20.96 -11.66
C GLY A 43 30.97 -21.61 -11.02
N THR A 44 31.65 -22.48 -11.78
CA THR A 44 32.79 -23.28 -11.29
C THR A 44 33.99 -22.45 -10.86
N ASP A 45 34.16 -21.29 -11.48
CA ASP A 45 35.21 -20.31 -11.20
C ASP A 45 34.76 -19.15 -10.34
N ALA A 46 33.48 -19.17 -9.87
CA ALA A 46 32.85 -18.12 -9.10
C ALA A 46 32.96 -16.71 -9.69
N SER A 47 33.09 -16.60 -11.02
CA SER A 47 33.30 -15.31 -11.71
C SER A 47 32.04 -14.75 -12.34
N LYS A 48 30.98 -15.56 -12.51
CA LYS A 48 29.79 -15.14 -13.22
C LYS A 48 28.84 -14.38 -12.29
N PRO A 49 28.29 -13.24 -12.72
CA PRO A 49 27.30 -12.51 -11.93
C PRO A 49 25.98 -13.33 -11.83
N ILE A 50 25.28 -13.12 -10.74
CA ILE A 50 23.86 -13.49 -10.61
C ILE A 50 23.07 -12.47 -11.43
N TRP A 51 22.07 -12.89 -12.17
CA TRP A 51 21.22 -11.98 -12.91
C TRP A 51 19.75 -12.24 -12.63
N VAL A 52 18.97 -11.17 -12.71
CA VAL A 52 17.50 -11.21 -12.63
C VAL A 52 16.96 -10.46 -13.85
N GLU A 53 16.02 -11.08 -14.54
CA GLU A 53 15.29 -10.43 -15.63
C GLU A 53 13.91 -10.03 -15.13
N VAL A 54 13.58 -8.77 -15.32
CA VAL A 54 12.26 -8.21 -15.02
C VAL A 54 11.62 -7.79 -16.34
N ASN A 55 10.43 -8.29 -16.60
CA ASN A 55 9.63 -7.85 -17.72
C ASN A 55 8.65 -6.78 -17.21
N VAL A 56 8.91 -5.53 -17.57
CA VAL A 56 8.00 -4.43 -17.31
C VAL A 56 7.00 -4.39 -18.46
N SER A 57 5.80 -4.86 -18.21
CA SER A 57 4.69 -4.80 -19.17
C SER A 57 3.57 -4.00 -18.53
N GLY A 58 3.02 -3.06 -19.28
CA GLY A 58 1.95 -2.20 -18.79
C GLY A 58 2.45 -1.08 -17.88
N ALA A 59 3.67 -0.57 -18.10
CA ALA A 59 3.99 0.76 -17.63
C ALA A 59 3.00 1.71 -18.29
N SER A 60 1.86 1.85 -17.63
CA SER A 60 0.98 2.97 -17.90
C SER A 60 1.79 4.23 -17.66
N PRO A 61 1.74 5.23 -18.53
CA PRO A 61 2.46 6.48 -18.32
C PRO A 61 2.02 7.02 -16.96
N SER A 62 2.99 7.10 -16.04
CA SER A 62 2.80 7.65 -14.70
C SER A 62 1.48 7.19 -14.11
N ALA A 63 1.46 6.02 -13.52
CA ALA A 63 0.37 5.68 -12.63
C ALA A 63 0.44 6.62 -11.42
N SER A 64 -0.12 7.81 -11.57
CA SER A 64 -0.75 8.46 -10.44
C SER A 64 -1.84 7.48 -10.02
N GLY A 65 -1.50 6.55 -9.11
CA GLY A 65 -2.44 5.56 -8.62
C GLY A 65 -3.72 6.27 -8.18
N TYR A 66 -4.85 5.61 -8.26
CA TYR A 66 -6.10 6.22 -7.83
C TYR A 66 -5.97 6.65 -6.37
N ASN A 67 -5.98 7.95 -6.13
CA ASN A 67 -5.85 8.50 -4.79
C ASN A 67 -7.23 8.53 -4.13
N PHE A 68 -7.51 7.54 -3.30
CA PHE A 68 -8.79 7.39 -2.60
C PHE A 68 -9.09 8.57 -1.67
N VAL A 69 -8.09 9.17 -1.05
CA VAL A 69 -8.28 10.33 -0.17
C VAL A 69 -8.65 11.57 -0.96
N ALA A 70 -7.92 11.87 -2.04
CA ALA A 70 -8.23 13.02 -2.89
C ALA A 70 -9.61 12.89 -3.57
N ASN A 71 -10.05 11.66 -3.81
CA ASN A 71 -11.34 11.34 -4.42
C ASN A 71 -12.38 10.87 -3.41
N ALA A 72 -12.22 11.21 -2.12
CA ALA A 72 -13.12 10.73 -1.06
C ALA A 72 -14.59 11.07 -1.35
N CYS A 73 -14.88 12.23 -1.93
CA CYS A 73 -16.25 12.64 -2.24
C CYS A 73 -16.77 12.15 -3.61
N SER A 74 -15.97 11.45 -4.38
CA SER A 74 -16.49 10.66 -5.50
C SER A 74 -17.09 9.33 -5.02
N ALA A 75 -16.75 8.90 -3.81
CA ALA A 75 -17.36 7.74 -3.18
C ALA A 75 -18.76 8.06 -2.64
N ARG A 76 -19.65 7.08 -2.70
CA ARG A 76 -20.93 7.12 -2.00
C ARG A 76 -20.75 6.57 -0.60
N TRP A 77 -20.81 7.46 0.38
CA TRP A 77 -20.71 7.11 1.79
C TRP A 77 -22.07 6.69 2.36
N LYS A 78 -22.06 5.65 3.18
CA LYS A 78 -23.24 5.18 3.90
C LYS A 78 -22.87 4.58 5.25
N SER A 79 -23.82 4.61 6.17
CA SER A 79 -23.81 3.92 7.47
C SER A 79 -25.10 3.13 7.65
N GLY A 80 -25.33 2.57 8.83
CA GLY A 80 -26.62 1.99 9.20
C GLY A 80 -27.74 3.01 9.24
N ALA A 81 -27.45 4.30 9.35
CA ALA A 81 -28.43 5.39 9.31
C ALA A 81 -28.78 5.85 7.88
N GLY A 82 -28.15 5.29 6.84
CA GLY A 82 -28.42 5.62 5.45
C GLY A 82 -27.24 6.28 4.72
N ILE A 83 -27.54 7.02 3.64
CA ILE A 83 -26.56 7.74 2.85
C ILE A 83 -26.08 8.96 3.61
N LEU A 84 -24.77 9.19 3.58
CA LEU A 84 -24.09 10.30 4.24
C LEU A 84 -23.60 11.34 3.23
N PRO A 85 -23.60 12.62 3.60
CA PRO A 85 -23.01 13.66 2.75
C PRO A 85 -21.48 13.52 2.68
N CYS A 86 -20.88 14.03 1.61
CA CYS A 86 -19.43 14.20 1.50
C CYS A 86 -19.10 15.61 0.94
N PRO A 87 -18.22 16.35 1.58
CA PRO A 87 -17.63 16.05 2.89
C PRO A 87 -18.70 15.96 3.98
N GLY A 88 -18.42 15.12 4.98
CA GLY A 88 -19.26 15.00 6.16
C GLY A 88 -19.10 16.18 7.13
N THR A 89 -19.70 16.06 8.29
CA THR A 89 -19.54 17.01 9.40
C THR A 89 -18.92 16.30 10.57
N ASP A 90 -17.84 16.83 11.13
CA ASP A 90 -17.20 16.26 12.31
C ASP A 90 -18.18 16.13 13.47
N GLY A 91 -18.09 15.02 14.19
CA GLY A 91 -18.99 14.72 15.32
C GLY A 91 -20.42 14.29 14.93
N TYR A 92 -20.71 14.11 13.65
CA TYR A 92 -22.05 13.69 13.23
C TYR A 92 -22.32 12.23 13.64
N LEU A 93 -23.31 12.03 14.52
CA LEU A 93 -23.57 10.74 15.15
C LEU A 93 -23.98 9.60 14.19
N LYS A 94 -24.46 9.95 13.00
CA LYS A 94 -24.79 8.95 11.96
C LYS A 94 -23.57 8.46 11.18
N GLY A 95 -22.38 9.00 11.47
CA GLY A 95 -21.13 8.73 10.79
C GLY A 95 -20.74 9.83 9.79
N TYR A 96 -19.46 9.96 9.50
CA TYR A 96 -18.94 10.95 8.57
C TYR A 96 -17.59 10.56 7.97
N ALA A 97 -17.29 11.13 6.83
CA ALA A 97 -15.96 11.08 6.19
C ALA A 97 -15.56 12.51 5.81
N ILE A 98 -14.40 12.95 6.30
CA ILE A 98 -13.88 14.30 6.06
C ILE A 98 -12.38 14.27 5.75
N PRO A 99 -11.84 15.20 4.94
CA PRO A 99 -10.41 15.42 4.85
C PRO A 99 -9.84 15.72 6.25
N TRP A 100 -8.70 15.11 6.56
CA TRP A 100 -8.09 15.25 7.87
C TRP A 100 -6.69 15.83 7.77
N ASN A 101 -6.51 17.01 8.33
CA ASN A 101 -5.25 17.76 8.27
C ASN A 101 -4.33 17.47 9.46
N SER A 102 -4.89 17.02 10.59
CA SER A 102 -4.11 16.71 11.77
C SER A 102 -3.31 15.42 11.65
N ASN A 103 -3.84 14.42 10.97
CA ASN A 103 -3.30 13.10 10.64
C ASN A 103 -2.40 12.45 11.72
N GLN A 104 -2.53 12.85 13.00
CA GLN A 104 -1.83 12.21 14.09
C GLN A 104 -2.54 10.92 14.49
N MET A 105 -1.80 9.82 14.48
CA MET A 105 -2.30 8.48 14.75
C MET A 105 -2.23 8.18 16.25
N GLU A 106 -2.88 7.12 16.68
CA GLU A 106 -2.99 6.68 18.08
C GLU A 106 -1.64 6.44 18.76
N ASP A 107 -0.61 6.08 18.02
CA ASP A 107 0.76 5.91 18.49
C ASP A 107 1.52 7.23 18.67
N GLY A 108 0.87 8.36 18.41
CA GLY A 108 1.43 9.70 18.46
C GLY A 108 2.20 10.12 17.21
N ASN A 109 2.45 9.22 16.28
CA ASN A 109 3.13 9.53 15.03
C ASN A 109 2.19 10.23 14.03
N MET A 110 2.80 11.02 13.15
CA MET A 110 2.06 11.62 12.04
C MET A 110 1.87 10.60 10.91
N GLY A 111 0.65 10.36 10.52
CA GLY A 111 0.32 9.59 9.34
C GLY A 111 0.68 10.35 8.04
N PRO A 112 0.65 9.68 6.89
CA PRO A 112 0.88 10.33 5.61
C PRO A 112 -0.22 11.36 5.31
N ALA A 113 0.16 12.49 4.70
CA ALA A 113 -0.78 13.50 4.21
C ALA A 113 -0.90 13.39 2.67
N PRO A 114 -2.08 13.64 2.10
CA PRO A 114 -3.36 13.92 2.77
C PRO A 114 -3.98 12.66 3.40
N SER A 115 -4.81 12.84 4.43
CA SER A 115 -5.52 11.76 5.11
C SER A 115 -7.03 11.99 5.13
N LEU A 116 -7.77 10.94 5.47
CA LEU A 116 -9.21 10.94 5.60
C LEU A 116 -9.59 10.47 7.00
N LEU A 117 -10.31 11.30 7.73
CA LEU A 117 -10.93 10.90 8.99
C LEU A 117 -12.30 10.31 8.69
N VAL A 118 -12.50 9.08 9.15
CA VAL A 118 -13.73 8.33 8.93
C VAL A 118 -14.26 7.87 10.27
N ALA A 119 -15.47 8.26 10.62
CA ALA A 119 -16.14 7.83 11.83
C ALA A 119 -17.41 7.02 11.50
N PRO A 120 -17.57 5.82 12.04
CA PRO A 120 -18.79 5.05 11.88
C PRO A 120 -19.97 5.70 12.63
N GLU A 121 -21.16 5.22 12.36
CA GLU A 121 -22.34 5.56 13.17
C GLU A 121 -22.08 5.25 14.65
N LEU A 122 -22.36 6.21 15.52
CA LEU A 122 -22.12 6.08 16.97
C LEU A 122 -23.18 5.17 17.61
N LYS A 123 -22.98 3.87 17.48
CA LYS A 123 -23.76 2.82 18.13
C LYS A 123 -22.95 1.52 18.22
N TYR A 124 -23.46 0.59 19.00
CA TYR A 124 -22.87 -0.77 19.05
C TYR A 124 -22.88 -1.41 17.65
N ASN A 125 -21.72 -1.94 17.23
CA ASN A 125 -21.51 -2.46 15.86
C ASN A 125 -21.84 -1.46 14.73
N GLY A 126 -21.69 -0.16 14.99
CA GLY A 126 -21.82 0.87 13.97
C GLY A 126 -20.80 0.69 12.87
N TYR A 127 -21.18 0.97 11.62
CA TYR A 127 -20.29 0.89 10.49
C TYR A 127 -20.37 2.15 9.62
N ILE A 128 -19.36 2.35 8.82
CA ILE A 128 -19.36 3.29 7.70
C ILE A 128 -18.69 2.62 6.51
N GLN A 129 -19.20 2.88 5.32
CA GLN A 129 -18.67 2.34 4.07
C GLN A 129 -18.63 3.43 3.01
N GLY A 130 -17.47 3.56 2.34
CA GLY A 130 -17.31 4.36 1.14
C GLY A 130 -17.25 3.45 -0.10
N ILE A 131 -18.18 3.62 -1.03
CA ILE A 131 -18.24 2.89 -2.29
C ILE A 131 -17.75 3.82 -3.39
N TYR A 132 -16.53 3.60 -3.84
CA TYR A 132 -15.90 4.38 -4.90
C TYR A 132 -16.45 3.98 -6.28
N PRO A 133 -16.40 4.88 -7.26
CA PRO A 133 -16.71 4.55 -8.64
C PRO A 133 -15.83 3.42 -9.15
N LEU A 134 -16.34 2.67 -10.09
CA LEU A 134 -15.55 1.61 -10.75
C LEU A 134 -14.38 2.22 -11.50
N PHE A 135 -13.23 1.60 -11.38
CA PHE A 135 -12.04 1.91 -12.18
C PHE A 135 -11.33 0.61 -12.57
N THR A 136 -10.56 0.68 -13.63
CA THR A 136 -9.83 -0.48 -14.11
C THR A 136 -8.60 -0.72 -13.26
N VAL A 137 -8.49 -1.92 -12.72
CA VAL A 137 -7.30 -2.41 -12.04
C VAL A 137 -6.50 -3.26 -13.02
N LEU A 138 -5.22 -2.98 -13.14
CA LEU A 138 -4.31 -3.69 -14.04
C LEU A 138 -3.51 -4.76 -13.29
N PRO A 139 -3.05 -5.81 -13.99
CA PRO A 139 -2.15 -6.78 -13.39
C PRO A 139 -0.90 -6.07 -12.82
N GLY A 140 -0.61 -6.32 -11.54
CA GLY A 140 0.51 -5.69 -10.84
C GLY A 140 0.15 -4.43 -10.05
N ASP A 141 -1.08 -3.95 -10.12
CA ASP A 141 -1.55 -2.89 -9.24
C ASP A 141 -1.66 -3.38 -7.80
N HIS A 142 -1.37 -2.49 -6.87
CA HIS A 142 -1.44 -2.75 -5.44
C HIS A 142 -2.23 -1.67 -4.74
N PHE A 143 -3.13 -2.06 -3.84
CA PHE A 143 -3.69 -1.15 -2.87
C PHE A 143 -2.65 -0.90 -1.77
N ARG A 144 -2.41 0.38 -1.47
CA ARG A 144 -1.52 0.80 -0.38
C ARG A 144 -2.24 1.83 0.48
N GLY A 145 -2.16 1.68 1.78
CA GLY A 145 -2.75 2.63 2.73
C GLY A 145 -2.23 2.39 4.13
N SER A 146 -2.15 3.45 4.92
CA SER A 146 -1.95 3.38 6.36
C SER A 146 -3.29 3.61 7.02
N MET A 147 -3.66 2.78 7.96
CA MET A 147 -4.93 2.83 8.69
C MET A 147 -4.66 2.69 10.18
N GLY A 148 -5.36 3.45 10.99
CA GLY A 148 -5.27 3.41 12.43
C GLY A 148 -6.28 4.36 13.06
N CYS A 149 -6.33 4.39 14.37
CA CYS A 149 -7.17 5.32 15.11
C CYS A 149 -6.50 6.71 15.20
N ALA A 150 -7.32 7.75 15.27
CA ALA A 150 -6.83 9.09 15.49
C ALA A 150 -6.27 9.24 16.92
N TYR A 151 -5.26 10.06 17.08
CA TYR A 151 -4.67 10.37 18.39
C TYR A 151 -5.74 10.86 19.39
N GLY A 152 -5.67 10.35 20.60
CA GLY A 152 -6.62 10.69 21.65
C GLY A 152 -8.02 10.07 21.48
N SER A 153 -8.26 9.32 20.42
CA SER A 153 -9.49 8.56 20.28
C SER A 153 -9.41 7.24 21.05
N ASN A 154 -10.53 6.82 21.63
CA ASN A 154 -10.67 5.47 22.19
C ASN A 154 -11.44 4.63 21.18
N CYS A 155 -10.74 4.08 20.18
CA CYS A 155 -11.38 3.34 19.12
C CYS A 155 -11.02 1.84 19.14
N TYR A 156 -12.01 1.02 18.80
CA TYR A 156 -11.85 -0.41 18.57
C TYR A 156 -12.60 -0.73 17.28
N VAL A 157 -11.87 -0.79 16.16
CA VAL A 157 -12.46 -0.87 14.83
C VAL A 157 -11.81 -1.97 13.99
N THR A 158 -12.59 -2.51 13.05
CA THR A 158 -12.09 -3.40 12.00
C THR A 158 -12.14 -2.65 10.68
N PHE A 159 -10.99 -2.57 10.01
CA PHE A 159 -10.90 -2.06 8.65
C PHE A 159 -11.08 -3.22 7.66
N ARG A 160 -11.87 -2.97 6.62
CA ARG A 160 -12.10 -3.93 5.54
C ARG A 160 -12.02 -3.24 4.19
N LEU A 161 -11.31 -3.87 3.27
CA LEU A 161 -11.28 -3.49 1.86
C LEU A 161 -12.01 -4.58 1.07
N ASP A 162 -13.06 -4.19 0.38
CA ASP A 162 -13.77 -5.05 -0.56
C ASP A 162 -13.51 -4.56 -1.98
N TYR A 163 -13.46 -5.48 -2.91
CA TYR A 163 -13.41 -5.16 -4.34
C TYR A 163 -14.48 -5.94 -5.08
N MET A 164 -14.89 -5.41 -6.22
CA MET A 164 -15.90 -6.05 -7.06
C MET A 164 -15.29 -6.40 -8.41
N THR A 165 -15.43 -7.64 -8.81
CA THR A 165 -15.07 -8.09 -10.16
C THR A 165 -16.24 -7.93 -11.11
N ALA A 166 -16.01 -8.11 -12.41
CA ALA A 166 -17.09 -8.14 -13.41
C ALA A 166 -18.19 -9.17 -13.10
N ASN A 167 -17.84 -10.20 -12.32
CA ASN A 167 -18.73 -11.32 -11.97
C ASN A 167 -19.35 -11.21 -10.58
N GLY A 168 -19.13 -10.13 -9.86
CA GLY A 168 -19.70 -9.89 -8.53
C GLY A 168 -18.66 -9.50 -7.46
N THR A 169 -19.16 -9.31 -6.24
CA THR A 169 -18.34 -8.92 -5.07
C THR A 169 -17.63 -10.15 -4.49
N ILE A 170 -16.39 -9.95 -4.07
CA ILE A 170 -15.62 -10.95 -3.30
C ILE A 170 -15.43 -10.43 -1.90
#